data_28932fec8059717970015396ac72cb31
#
_entry.id   28932fec8059717970015396ac72cb31
#
_cell.length_a   1.000
_cell.length_b   1.000
_cell.length_c   1.000
_cell.angle_alpha   90.00
_cell.angle_beta   90.00
_cell.angle_gamma   90.00
#
_symmetry.space_group_name_H-M   'P 1'
#
loop_
_entity.id
_entity.type
_entity.pdbx_description
1 polymer ?
#
loop_
_entity_poly.entity_id
_entity_poly.type
_entity_poly.pdbx_seq_one_letter_code
_entity_poly.pdbx_strand_id
1 'polypeptide(L)'
;DAIPGFVRDTWFRAEKIGTFRGQCSELCGKEHAFMPIVVKVVSDADYSAWVQETKKKLAASADDPTKTFTLDELKQRGEKVYAANCAVCHQPNGKGAGAFPALDGSKVVNGPKDGQVKILLNGKNAMPKWASLNDVELASVMTFTRNSWGNKTGEVIQPKDFTTARAAK
;
A
#
# COMPACT_ATOMS: atom_id res chain seq x y z
N ASP A 1 -26.16 7.92 2.01
CA ASP A 1 -25.67 6.83 1.17
C ASP A 1 -24.34 7.18 0.51
N ALA A 2 -23.43 6.22 0.47
CA ALA A 2 -22.16 6.32 -0.24
C ALA A 2 -22.33 5.72 -1.66
N ILE A 3 -22.57 6.59 -2.63
CA ILE A 3 -22.82 6.18 -4.01
C ILE A 3 -21.49 6.24 -4.79
N PRO A 4 -21.10 5.17 -5.50
CA PRO A 4 -19.87 5.18 -6.29
C PRO A 4 -19.83 6.35 -7.30
N GLY A 5 -18.70 7.06 -7.34
CA GLY A 5 -18.50 8.20 -8.23
C GLY A 5 -19.05 9.55 -7.72
N PHE A 6 -19.69 9.57 -6.55
CA PHE A 6 -20.21 10.80 -5.94
C PHE A 6 -19.50 11.11 -4.63
N VAL A 7 -19.17 12.39 -4.41
CA VAL A 7 -18.77 12.91 -3.10
C VAL A 7 -20.02 13.33 -2.36
N ARG A 8 -20.17 12.88 -1.12
CA ARG A 8 -21.27 13.21 -0.23
C ARG A 8 -20.74 13.80 1.05
N ASP A 9 -21.35 14.88 1.51
CA ASP A 9 -21.01 15.54 2.77
C ASP A 9 -22.04 15.18 3.83
N THR A 10 -21.55 14.91 5.03
CA THR A 10 -22.37 14.75 6.23
C THR A 10 -21.66 15.43 7.39
N TRP A 11 -22.43 15.89 8.37
CA TRP A 11 -21.89 16.51 9.55
C TRP A 11 -22.71 16.14 10.78
N PHE A 12 -22.08 16.21 11.94
CA PHE A 12 -22.76 16.08 13.22
C PHE A 12 -22.08 16.95 14.27
N ARG A 13 -22.83 17.28 15.33
CA ARG A 13 -22.28 17.92 16.51
C ARG A 13 -22.30 16.92 17.65
N ALA A 14 -21.14 16.67 18.24
CA ALA A 14 -21.04 15.84 19.43
C ALA A 14 -21.38 16.69 20.66
N GLU A 15 -22.43 16.30 21.39
CA GLU A 15 -22.90 17.03 22.60
C GLU A 15 -22.53 16.31 23.91
N LYS A 16 -22.14 15.04 23.82
CA LYS A 16 -21.84 14.21 24.99
C LYS A 16 -20.58 13.39 24.75
N ILE A 17 -19.66 13.45 25.72
CA ILE A 17 -18.48 12.57 25.74
C ILE A 17 -18.93 11.12 25.94
N GLY A 18 -18.35 10.20 25.17
CA GLY A 18 -18.68 8.78 25.26
C GLY A 18 -18.22 7.98 24.06
N THR A 19 -18.50 6.69 24.11
CA THR A 19 -18.24 5.76 23.00
C THR A 19 -19.57 5.29 22.43
N PHE A 20 -19.80 5.60 21.17
CA PHE A 20 -21.02 5.27 20.45
C PHE A 20 -20.72 4.20 19.42
N ARG A 21 -21.55 3.17 19.38
CA ARG A 21 -21.39 2.05 18.47
C ARG A 21 -22.52 2.04 17.47
N GLY A 22 -22.18 1.76 16.23
CA GLY A 22 -23.11 1.63 15.12
C GLY A 22 -22.78 0.41 14.27
N GLN A 23 -23.67 0.15 13.35
CA GLN A 23 -23.57 -0.93 12.37
C GLN A 23 -23.99 -0.38 11.02
N CYS A 24 -23.47 -0.92 9.92
CA CYS A 24 -23.96 -0.62 8.60
C CYS A 24 -25.45 -0.98 8.51
N SER A 25 -26.31 -0.03 8.15
CA SER A 25 -27.78 -0.17 8.17
C SER A 25 -28.32 -0.71 6.85
N GLU A 26 -27.62 -0.45 5.73
CA GLU A 26 -28.05 -0.87 4.40
C GLU A 26 -27.12 -1.97 3.86
N LEU A 27 -27.70 -2.97 3.18
CA LEU A 27 -26.93 -4.06 2.59
C LEU A 27 -25.93 -3.51 1.57
N CYS A 28 -24.64 -3.57 1.92
CA CYS A 28 -23.56 -2.98 1.13
C CYS A 28 -22.66 -4.00 0.41
N GLY A 29 -22.91 -5.31 0.60
CA GLY A 29 -22.18 -6.38 -0.07
C GLY A 29 -21.71 -7.47 0.88
N LYS A 30 -20.68 -8.23 0.44
CA LYS A 30 -20.06 -9.27 1.26
C LYS A 30 -19.49 -8.64 2.55
N GLU A 31 -19.71 -9.33 3.68
CA GLU A 31 -19.26 -8.88 5.01
C GLU A 31 -20.04 -7.67 5.60
N HIS A 32 -21.21 -7.36 5.06
CA HIS A 32 -22.09 -6.31 5.59
C HIS A 32 -22.28 -6.39 7.12
N ALA A 33 -22.45 -7.59 7.66
CA ALA A 33 -22.60 -7.81 9.11
C ALA A 33 -21.31 -7.65 9.93
N PHE A 34 -20.15 -7.57 9.29
CA PHE A 34 -18.83 -7.54 9.92
C PHE A 34 -18.14 -6.18 9.83
N MET A 35 -18.90 -5.10 9.66
CA MET A 35 -18.37 -3.74 9.57
C MET A 35 -18.94 -2.83 10.68
N PRO A 36 -18.56 -3.07 11.95
CA PRO A 36 -19.00 -2.21 13.06
C PRO A 36 -18.37 -0.82 12.96
N ILE A 37 -19.12 0.18 13.43
CA ILE A 37 -18.68 1.57 13.53
C ILE A 37 -18.48 1.90 14.99
N VAL A 38 -17.39 2.58 15.34
CA VAL A 38 -17.15 3.09 16.69
C VAL A 38 -16.75 4.56 16.62
N VAL A 39 -17.59 5.44 17.20
CA VAL A 39 -17.30 6.85 17.33
C VAL A 39 -16.98 7.14 18.80
N LYS A 40 -15.78 7.62 19.08
CA LYS A 40 -15.35 8.06 20.40
C LYS A 40 -15.40 9.59 20.45
N VAL A 41 -16.28 10.12 21.26
CA VAL A 41 -16.33 11.54 21.58
C VAL A 41 -15.54 11.76 22.86
N VAL A 42 -14.53 12.60 22.79
CA VAL A 42 -13.58 12.87 23.87
C VAL A 42 -13.52 14.37 24.16
N SER A 43 -12.86 14.77 25.25
CA SER A 43 -12.59 16.18 25.52
C SER A 43 -11.64 16.79 24.48
N ASP A 44 -11.63 18.11 24.32
CA ASP A 44 -10.71 18.82 23.42
C ASP A 44 -9.24 18.55 23.81
N ALA A 45 -8.96 18.41 25.10
CA ALA A 45 -7.64 18.09 25.60
C ALA A 45 -7.21 16.68 25.17
N ASP A 46 -8.07 15.67 25.35
CA ASP A 46 -7.80 14.29 24.96
C ASP A 46 -7.70 14.15 23.45
N TYR A 47 -8.53 14.87 22.68
CA TYR A 47 -8.43 14.90 21.24
C TYR A 47 -7.09 15.47 20.77
N SER A 48 -6.68 16.59 21.37
CA SER A 48 -5.39 17.23 21.06
C SER A 48 -4.22 16.30 21.39
N ALA A 49 -4.25 15.62 22.53
CA ALA A 49 -3.23 14.64 22.92
C ALA A 49 -3.19 13.46 21.94
N TRP A 50 -4.36 12.93 21.58
CA TRP A 50 -4.45 11.85 20.57
C TRP A 50 -3.92 12.27 19.21
N VAL A 51 -4.22 13.49 18.75
CA VAL A 51 -3.68 14.02 17.49
C VAL A 51 -2.16 14.08 17.52
N GLN A 52 -1.56 14.58 18.61
CA GLN A 52 -0.11 14.68 18.74
C GLN A 52 0.55 13.29 18.80
N GLU A 53 -0.02 12.37 19.56
CA GLU A 53 0.46 10.98 19.63
C GLU A 53 0.38 10.28 18.27
N THR A 54 -0.75 10.46 17.56
CA THR A 54 -0.95 9.87 16.24
C THR A 54 0.03 10.44 15.21
N LYS A 55 0.22 11.76 15.20
CA LYS A 55 1.24 12.40 14.36
C LYS A 55 2.64 11.86 14.64
N LYS A 56 3.00 11.69 15.93
CA LYS A 56 4.29 11.13 16.34
C LYS A 56 4.45 9.66 15.87
N LYS A 57 3.40 8.85 16.01
CA LYS A 57 3.40 7.46 15.51
C LYS A 57 3.52 7.40 13.99
N LEU A 58 2.78 8.24 13.27
CA LEU A 58 2.86 8.33 11.80
C LEU A 58 4.25 8.80 11.35
N ALA A 59 4.83 9.81 12.00
CA ALA A 59 6.18 10.27 11.70
C ALA A 59 7.24 9.18 11.99
N ALA A 60 7.09 8.43 13.09
CA ALA A 60 8.00 7.32 13.43
C ALA A 60 7.84 6.12 12.49
N SER A 61 6.66 5.92 11.90
CA SER A 61 6.38 4.88 10.91
C SER A 61 6.54 5.38 9.47
N ALA A 62 6.78 6.68 9.27
CA ALA A 62 7.03 7.24 7.96
C ALA A 62 8.29 6.61 7.37
N ASP A 63 8.13 6.08 6.19
CA ASP A 63 9.24 5.50 5.46
C ASP A 63 10.22 6.61 5.04
N ASP A 64 11.41 6.56 5.60
CA ASP A 64 12.49 7.49 5.22
C ASP A 64 13.15 6.99 3.92
N PRO A 65 12.95 7.67 2.78
CA PRO A 65 13.52 7.25 1.51
C PRO A 65 15.05 7.40 1.45
N THR A 66 15.65 8.10 2.42
CA THR A 66 17.12 8.26 2.50
C THR A 66 17.79 7.11 3.25
N LYS A 67 17.02 6.35 4.02
CA LYS A 67 17.52 5.20 4.76
C LYS A 67 17.88 4.06 3.80
N THR A 68 19.02 3.41 4.08
CA THR A 68 19.39 2.16 3.42
C THR A 68 18.78 0.98 4.18
N PHE A 69 18.14 0.09 3.46
CA PHE A 69 17.45 -1.08 4.00
C PHE A 69 18.18 -2.36 3.61
N THR A 70 18.09 -3.36 4.46
CA THR A 70 18.57 -4.72 4.17
C THR A 70 17.60 -5.48 3.26
N LEU A 71 18.09 -6.60 2.70
CA LEU A 71 17.25 -7.49 1.88
C LEU A 71 16.01 -7.97 2.63
N ASP A 72 16.21 -8.42 3.88
CA ASP A 72 15.14 -9.01 4.68
C ASP A 72 14.08 -7.96 5.07
N GLU A 73 14.51 -6.75 5.46
CA GLU A 73 13.59 -5.65 5.76
C GLU A 73 12.70 -5.32 4.57
N LEU A 74 13.28 -5.15 3.38
CA LEU A 74 12.52 -4.83 2.18
C LEU A 74 11.68 -6.00 1.70
N LYS A 75 12.16 -7.22 1.84
CA LYS A 75 11.41 -8.41 1.45
C LYS A 75 10.15 -8.58 2.31
N GLN A 76 10.25 -8.45 3.64
CA GLN A 76 9.09 -8.54 4.54
C GLN A 76 8.06 -7.43 4.31
N ARG A 77 8.53 -6.20 4.07
CA ARG A 77 7.66 -5.07 3.72
C ARG A 77 7.01 -5.30 2.35
N GLY A 78 7.81 -5.72 1.38
CA GLY A 78 7.39 -5.95 0.01
C GLY A 78 6.34 -7.04 -0.13
N GLU A 79 6.38 -8.08 0.70
CA GLU A 79 5.34 -9.10 0.77
C GLU A 79 3.97 -8.50 1.12
N LYS A 80 3.93 -7.59 2.10
CA LYS A 80 2.68 -6.91 2.49
C LYS A 80 2.17 -5.98 1.39
N VAL A 81 3.07 -5.20 0.77
CA VAL A 81 2.72 -4.34 -0.37
C VAL A 81 2.22 -5.16 -1.54
N TYR A 82 2.88 -6.29 -1.83
CA TYR A 82 2.49 -7.21 -2.89
C TYR A 82 1.10 -7.81 -2.65
N ALA A 83 0.85 -8.31 -1.45
CA ALA A 83 -0.44 -8.89 -1.08
C ALA A 83 -1.59 -7.90 -1.23
N ALA A 84 -1.36 -6.64 -0.83
CA ALA A 84 -2.38 -5.59 -0.88
C ALA A 84 -2.67 -5.06 -2.31
N ASN A 85 -1.65 -4.97 -3.16
CA ASN A 85 -1.74 -4.22 -4.41
C ASN A 85 -1.53 -5.04 -5.68
N CYS A 86 -0.80 -6.15 -5.61
CA CYS A 86 -0.32 -6.86 -6.80
C CYS A 86 -0.92 -8.27 -6.95
N ALA A 87 -1.16 -8.95 -5.83
CA ALA A 87 -1.58 -10.34 -5.80
C ALA A 87 -2.93 -10.59 -6.47
N VAL A 88 -3.82 -9.59 -6.51
CA VAL A 88 -5.13 -9.69 -7.17
C VAL A 88 -5.00 -10.02 -8.66
N CYS A 89 -3.97 -9.52 -9.32
CA CYS A 89 -3.68 -9.81 -10.73
C CYS A 89 -2.59 -10.87 -10.91
N HIS A 90 -1.49 -10.72 -10.20
CA HIS A 90 -0.31 -11.59 -10.39
C HIS A 90 -0.34 -12.87 -9.54
N GLN A 91 -1.40 -13.09 -8.76
CA GLN A 91 -1.64 -14.18 -7.83
C GLN A 91 -0.62 -14.23 -6.66
N PRO A 92 -0.98 -14.78 -5.48
CA PRO A 92 -0.05 -14.85 -4.34
C PRO A 92 1.25 -15.62 -4.63
N ASN A 93 1.20 -16.57 -5.56
CA ASN A 93 2.36 -17.37 -5.99
C ASN A 93 3.18 -16.74 -7.12
N GLY A 94 2.84 -15.53 -7.56
CA GLY A 94 3.53 -14.83 -8.64
C GLY A 94 3.37 -15.40 -10.03
N LYS A 95 2.51 -16.41 -10.24
CA LYS A 95 2.36 -17.10 -11.54
C LYS A 95 1.41 -16.41 -12.50
N GLY A 96 0.69 -15.37 -12.03
CA GLY A 96 -0.31 -14.70 -12.84
C GLY A 96 -1.51 -15.61 -13.17
N ALA A 97 -2.45 -15.09 -13.96
CA ALA A 97 -3.58 -15.86 -14.46
C ALA A 97 -4.18 -15.18 -15.70
N GLY A 98 -4.55 -15.95 -16.71
CA GLY A 98 -5.17 -15.43 -17.93
C GLY A 98 -4.32 -14.37 -18.62
N ALA A 99 -4.80 -13.14 -18.71
CA ALA A 99 -4.08 -12.02 -19.34
C ALA A 99 -2.99 -11.41 -18.44
N PHE A 100 -2.92 -11.79 -17.16
CA PHE A 100 -1.94 -11.25 -16.21
C PHE A 100 -0.66 -12.08 -16.22
N PRO A 101 0.49 -11.50 -16.59
CA PRO A 101 1.72 -12.26 -16.76
C PRO A 101 2.28 -12.76 -15.43
N ALA A 102 3.00 -13.89 -15.47
CA ALA A 102 3.78 -14.37 -14.35
C ALA A 102 4.92 -13.40 -14.02
N LEU A 103 5.15 -13.21 -12.72
CA LEU A 103 6.35 -12.55 -12.18
C LEU A 103 7.42 -13.57 -11.80
N ASP A 104 7.00 -14.78 -11.41
CA ASP A 104 7.86 -15.93 -11.19
C ASP A 104 8.54 -16.34 -12.50
N GLY A 105 9.87 -16.38 -12.52
CA GLY A 105 10.66 -16.67 -13.72
C GLY A 105 10.66 -15.58 -14.79
N SER A 106 10.03 -14.42 -14.54
CA SER A 106 9.89 -13.34 -15.52
C SER A 106 11.25 -12.76 -15.93
N LYS A 107 11.49 -12.65 -17.24
CA LYS A 107 12.67 -11.96 -17.77
C LYS A 107 12.76 -10.49 -17.38
N VAL A 108 11.62 -9.82 -17.17
CA VAL A 108 11.58 -8.43 -16.72
C VAL A 108 11.98 -8.33 -15.25
N VAL A 109 11.45 -9.23 -14.42
CA VAL A 109 11.75 -9.25 -12.98
C VAL A 109 13.19 -9.66 -12.71
N ASN A 110 13.72 -10.62 -13.45
CA ASN A 110 15.11 -11.10 -13.30
C ASN A 110 16.13 -10.33 -14.16
N GLY A 111 15.67 -9.40 -14.99
CA GLY A 111 16.51 -8.57 -15.85
C GLY A 111 16.97 -7.27 -15.18
N PRO A 112 17.47 -6.29 -15.97
CA PRO A 112 17.88 -4.99 -15.45
C PRO A 112 16.76 -4.28 -14.68
N LYS A 113 17.10 -3.70 -13.52
CA LYS A 113 16.13 -3.07 -12.62
C LYS A 113 15.32 -1.92 -13.25
N ASP A 114 15.93 -1.16 -14.15
CA ASP A 114 15.31 0.03 -14.77
C ASP A 114 14.03 -0.30 -15.54
N GLY A 115 13.97 -1.49 -16.16
CA GLY A 115 12.76 -1.96 -16.84
C GLY A 115 11.58 -2.13 -15.88
N GLN A 116 11.81 -2.73 -14.73
CA GLN A 116 10.79 -2.93 -13.70
C GLN A 116 10.43 -1.61 -13.01
N VAL A 117 11.40 -0.74 -12.72
CA VAL A 117 11.17 0.61 -12.16
C VAL A 117 10.23 1.42 -13.08
N LYS A 118 10.51 1.43 -14.39
CA LYS A 118 9.67 2.13 -15.38
C LYS A 118 8.23 1.58 -15.42
N ILE A 119 8.07 0.27 -15.34
CA ILE A 119 6.73 -0.36 -15.35
C ILE A 119 5.97 0.02 -14.08
N LEU A 120 6.60 -0.01 -12.91
CA LEU A 120 5.94 0.37 -11.66
C LEU A 120 5.52 1.84 -11.65
N LEU A 121 6.36 2.74 -12.15
CA LEU A 121 6.06 4.18 -12.17
C LEU A 121 5.06 4.59 -13.24
N ASN A 122 5.07 3.96 -14.41
CA ASN A 122 4.30 4.43 -15.57
C ASN A 122 3.16 3.48 -15.97
N GLY A 123 3.14 2.26 -15.43
CA GLY A 123 2.27 1.20 -15.89
C GLY A 123 2.77 0.55 -17.19
N LYS A 124 2.09 -0.48 -17.64
CA LYS A 124 2.33 -1.14 -18.93
C LYS A 124 1.09 -1.90 -19.38
N ASN A 125 0.57 -1.61 -20.55
CA ASN A 125 -0.65 -2.24 -21.07
C ASN A 125 -1.81 -2.10 -20.06
N ALA A 126 -2.41 -3.20 -19.60
CA ALA A 126 -3.46 -3.23 -18.59
C ALA A 126 -2.94 -3.02 -17.14
N MET A 127 -1.64 -3.07 -16.91
CA MET A 127 -1.07 -2.82 -15.58
C MET A 127 -1.09 -1.33 -15.27
N PRO A 128 -1.79 -0.88 -14.20
CA PRO A 128 -1.83 0.52 -13.83
C PRO A 128 -0.47 1.03 -13.36
N LYS A 129 -0.29 2.34 -13.36
CA LYS A 129 0.84 3.00 -12.71
C LYS A 129 0.70 2.93 -11.19
N TRP A 130 1.78 2.64 -10.50
CA TRP A 130 1.85 2.60 -9.03
C TRP A 130 2.61 3.78 -8.45
N ALA A 131 2.63 4.90 -9.18
CA ALA A 131 3.32 6.11 -8.75
C ALA A 131 2.76 6.76 -7.46
N SER A 132 1.59 6.32 -7.00
CA SER A 132 0.98 6.71 -5.71
C SER A 132 1.63 6.04 -4.49
N LEU A 133 2.28 4.90 -4.68
CA LEU A 133 3.08 4.27 -3.63
C LEU A 133 4.35 5.10 -3.38
N ASN A 134 4.79 5.17 -2.12
CA ASN A 134 6.03 5.85 -1.79
C ASN A 134 7.26 5.05 -2.26
N ASP A 135 8.44 5.67 -2.24
CA ASP A 135 9.66 5.06 -2.78
C ASP A 135 10.12 3.84 -1.99
N VAL A 136 9.84 3.79 -0.67
CA VAL A 136 10.15 2.62 0.16
C VAL A 136 9.22 1.46 -0.16
N GLU A 137 7.93 1.70 -0.36
CA GLU A 137 6.96 0.68 -0.79
C GLU A 137 7.32 0.10 -2.15
N LEU A 138 7.65 0.97 -3.12
CA LEU A 138 8.07 0.55 -4.46
C LEU A 138 9.37 -0.27 -4.43
N ALA A 139 10.36 0.18 -3.67
CA ALA A 139 11.62 -0.55 -3.47
C ALA A 139 11.38 -1.90 -2.80
N SER A 140 10.50 -1.94 -1.81
CA SER A 140 10.14 -3.15 -1.06
C SER A 140 9.47 -4.18 -1.95
N VAL A 141 8.42 -3.80 -2.69
CA VAL A 141 7.70 -4.75 -3.57
C VAL A 141 8.58 -5.22 -4.72
N MET A 142 9.45 -4.36 -5.24
CA MET A 142 10.39 -4.74 -6.28
C MET A 142 11.45 -5.72 -5.74
N THR A 143 12.01 -5.46 -4.56
CA THR A 143 12.94 -6.37 -3.89
C THR A 143 12.29 -7.73 -3.60
N PHE A 144 11.02 -7.71 -3.11
CA PHE A 144 10.26 -8.92 -2.86
C PHE A 144 10.09 -9.76 -4.14
N THR A 145 9.58 -9.17 -5.21
CA THR A 145 9.32 -9.90 -6.46
C THR A 145 10.60 -10.47 -7.10
N ARG A 146 11.75 -9.78 -6.95
CA ARG A 146 13.05 -10.21 -7.46
C ARG A 146 13.69 -11.34 -6.63
N ASN A 147 13.24 -11.55 -5.39
CA ASN A 147 13.83 -12.51 -4.46
C ASN A 147 12.79 -13.48 -3.84
N SER A 148 11.67 -13.70 -4.53
CA SER A 148 10.60 -14.60 -4.09
C SER A 148 10.26 -15.61 -5.16
N TRP A 149 9.58 -16.67 -4.75
CA TRP A 149 9.23 -17.83 -5.58
C TRP A 149 10.47 -18.46 -6.18
N GLY A 150 10.55 -18.55 -7.51
CA GLY A 150 11.73 -19.02 -8.25
C GLY A 150 12.77 -17.93 -8.54
N ASN A 151 12.45 -16.67 -8.28
CA ASN A 151 13.36 -15.55 -8.53
C ASN A 151 14.38 -15.42 -7.39
N LYS A 152 15.67 -15.37 -7.72
CA LYS A 152 16.78 -15.33 -6.76
C LYS A 152 17.88 -14.38 -7.25
N THR A 153 17.51 -13.11 -7.53
CA THR A 153 18.49 -12.14 -8.06
C THR A 153 19.52 -11.70 -7.03
N GLY A 154 19.20 -11.77 -5.74
CA GLY A 154 20.03 -11.21 -4.66
C GLY A 154 20.07 -9.69 -4.62
N GLU A 155 19.42 -9.01 -5.59
CA GLU A 155 19.42 -7.54 -5.63
C GLU A 155 18.50 -6.95 -4.56
N VAL A 156 19.01 -5.91 -3.91
CA VAL A 156 18.30 -5.08 -2.94
C VAL A 156 18.03 -3.73 -3.58
N ILE A 157 16.78 -3.50 -3.96
CA ILE A 157 16.37 -2.23 -4.58
C ILE A 157 16.18 -1.20 -3.48
N GLN A 158 16.94 -0.11 -3.52
CA GLN A 158 16.84 0.94 -2.51
C GLN A 158 15.81 2.01 -2.90
N PRO A 159 15.20 2.70 -1.94
CA PRO A 159 14.25 3.80 -2.21
C PRO A 159 14.81 4.85 -3.16
N LYS A 160 16.10 5.16 -3.04
CA LYS A 160 16.80 6.12 -3.91
C LYS A 160 16.71 5.77 -5.40
N ASP A 161 16.55 4.50 -5.76
CA ASP A 161 16.40 4.10 -7.17
C ASP A 161 15.10 4.67 -7.75
N PHE A 162 14.04 4.73 -6.94
CA PHE A 162 12.77 5.35 -7.32
C PHE A 162 12.79 6.87 -7.23
N THR A 163 13.39 7.44 -6.18
CA THR A 163 13.58 8.90 -6.06
C THR A 163 14.33 9.44 -7.29
N THR A 164 15.41 8.80 -7.69
CA THR A 164 16.19 9.17 -8.89
C THR A 164 15.35 9.03 -10.16
N ALA A 165 14.62 7.93 -10.30
CA ALA A 165 13.80 7.69 -11.49
C ALA A 165 12.61 8.68 -11.61
N ARG A 166 12.07 9.17 -10.48
CA ARG A 166 11.04 10.22 -10.47
C ARG A 166 11.60 11.58 -10.86
N ALA A 167 12.83 11.89 -10.45
CA ALA A 167 13.50 13.17 -10.76
C ALA A 167 13.97 13.26 -12.22
N ALA A 168 14.13 12.13 -12.90
CA ALA A 168 14.57 12.06 -14.30
C ALA A 168 13.45 12.27 -15.35
N LYS A 169 12.25 12.73 -14.91
CA LYS A 169 11.10 13.00 -15.79
C LYS A 169 11.05 14.43 -16.25
#